data_4768d689a30e7510c45e5ce2aaeaddf9
#
_entry.id   4768d689a30e7510c45e5ce2aaeaddf9
#
_cell.length_a   1.000
_cell.length_b   1.000
_cell.length_c   1.000
_cell.angle_alpha   90.00
_cell.angle_beta   90.00
_cell.angle_gamma   90.00
#
_symmetry.space_group_name_H-M   'P 1'
#
loop_
_entity.id
_entity.type
_entity.pdbx_description
1 polymer ?
#
loop_
_entity_poly.entity_id
_entity_poly.type
_entity_poly.pdbx_seq_one_letter_code
_entity_poly.pdbx_strand_id
1 'polypeptide(L)'
;MYLTMRTVWLLTACCLIVLAAPRPLTVVGCAGAVVLLVVGDVVAAPSPRGLRVRRSVERSVRLGGSTTATLTVTNTGRRHATARVRDAWPPSAGASHERASLSIPPGERRRTRTALTPTRRGDRRADLVT
;
A
#
# COMPACT_ATOMS: atom_id res chain seq x y z
N MET A 1 -1.08 10.02 0.52
CA MET A 1 -0.69 10.45 1.89
C MET A 1 -1.97 10.50 2.71
N TYR A 2 -2.10 9.68 3.72
CA TYR A 2 -3.26 9.77 4.63
C TYR A 2 -2.84 10.65 5.80
N LEU A 3 -3.49 11.80 5.94
CA LEU A 3 -3.41 12.58 7.17
C LEU A 3 -3.89 11.66 8.29
N THR A 4 -3.01 11.30 9.21
CA THR A 4 -3.40 10.48 10.34
C THR A 4 -4.32 11.29 11.24
N MET A 5 -5.32 10.66 11.85
CA MET A 5 -6.22 11.32 12.83
C MET A 5 -5.42 12.09 13.91
N ARG A 6 -4.20 11.63 14.21
CA ARG A 6 -3.27 12.30 15.13
C ARG A 6 -2.89 13.70 14.68
N THR A 7 -2.63 13.89 13.39
CA THR A 7 -2.28 15.20 12.81
C THR A 7 -3.46 16.17 12.91
N VAL A 8 -4.68 15.68 12.67
CA VAL A 8 -5.90 16.51 12.81
C VAL A 8 -6.08 16.98 14.24
N TRP A 9 -5.99 16.07 15.21
CA TRP A 9 -6.10 16.42 16.63
C TRP A 9 -5.01 17.40 17.08
N LEU A 10 -3.77 17.23 16.63
CA LEU A 10 -2.67 18.13 16.95
C LEU A 10 -2.89 19.52 16.37
N LEU A 11 -3.34 19.61 15.10
CA LEU A 11 -3.65 20.90 14.48
C LEU A 11 -4.79 21.61 15.20
N THR A 12 -5.84 20.88 15.58
CA THR A 12 -6.97 21.45 16.34
C THR A 12 -6.50 21.96 17.70
N ALA A 13 -5.69 21.19 18.42
CA ALA A 13 -5.14 21.62 19.70
C ALA A 13 -4.24 22.84 19.56
N CYS A 14 -3.35 22.87 18.56
CA CYS A 14 -2.49 24.03 18.28
C CYS A 14 -3.33 25.30 17.97
N CYS A 15 -4.40 25.15 17.19
CA CYS A 15 -5.29 26.25 16.86
C CYS A 15 -5.95 26.82 18.13
N LEU A 16 -6.46 25.98 19.01
CA LEU A 16 -7.07 26.40 20.29
C LEU A 16 -6.04 27.09 21.20
N ILE A 17 -4.82 26.58 21.28
CA ILE A 17 -3.75 27.18 22.09
C ILE A 17 -3.36 28.57 21.57
N VAL A 18 -3.23 28.73 20.24
CA VAL A 18 -2.90 30.02 19.63
C VAL A 18 -4.03 31.03 19.84
N LEU A 19 -5.29 30.61 19.78
CA LEU A 19 -6.44 31.46 20.07
C LEU A 19 -6.48 31.92 21.53
N ALA A 20 -6.14 31.01 22.46
CA ALA A 20 -6.15 31.31 23.91
C ALA A 20 -4.95 32.19 24.35
N ALA A 21 -3.80 32.07 23.69
CA ALA A 21 -2.59 32.77 24.00
C ALA A 21 -1.85 33.23 22.72
N PRO A 22 -2.29 34.33 22.09
CA PRO A 22 -1.73 34.82 20.82
C PRO A 22 -0.37 35.49 21.03
N ARG A 23 0.66 34.66 21.30
CA ARG A 23 2.05 35.11 21.46
C ARG A 23 2.92 34.55 20.35
N PRO A 24 3.92 35.26 19.84
CA PRO A 24 4.82 34.76 18.80
C PRO A 24 5.46 33.40 19.19
N LEU A 25 5.82 33.25 20.46
CA LEU A 25 6.43 32.04 20.98
C LEU A 25 5.47 30.83 20.90
N THR A 26 4.17 31.05 21.14
CA THR A 26 3.15 29.98 21.03
C THR A 26 3.01 29.50 19.58
N VAL A 27 3.03 30.41 18.62
CA VAL A 27 2.95 30.09 17.19
C VAL A 27 4.17 29.28 16.76
N VAL A 28 5.37 29.73 17.15
CA VAL A 28 6.62 29.01 16.84
C VAL A 28 6.64 27.64 17.48
N GLY A 29 6.21 27.50 18.73
CA GLY A 29 6.11 26.22 19.42
C GLY A 29 5.15 25.23 18.75
N CYS A 30 3.97 25.71 18.35
CA CYS A 30 2.99 24.89 17.62
C CYS A 30 3.51 24.47 16.23
N ALA A 31 4.14 25.39 15.49
CA ALA A 31 4.75 25.07 14.20
C ALA A 31 5.85 24.01 14.36
N GLY A 32 6.72 24.14 15.37
CA GLY A 32 7.74 23.15 15.68
C GLY A 32 7.17 21.77 16.02
N ALA A 33 6.11 21.72 16.82
CA ALA A 33 5.43 20.47 17.16
C ALA A 33 4.83 19.76 15.92
N VAL A 34 4.21 20.52 15.02
CA VAL A 34 3.68 19.99 13.76
C VAL A 34 4.80 19.43 12.87
N VAL A 35 5.90 20.17 12.72
CA VAL A 35 7.06 19.74 11.93
C VAL A 35 7.66 18.46 12.51
N LEU A 36 7.87 18.39 13.83
CA LEU A 36 8.38 17.19 14.49
C LEU A 36 7.48 15.98 14.29
N LEU A 37 6.17 16.15 14.36
CA LEU A 37 5.21 15.07 14.15
C LEU A 37 5.26 14.57 12.70
N VAL A 38 5.31 15.48 11.71
CA VAL A 38 5.39 15.13 10.29
C VAL A 38 6.70 14.40 9.99
N VAL A 39 7.83 14.91 10.49
CA VAL A 39 9.14 14.25 10.33
C VAL A 39 9.12 12.87 11.00
N GLY A 40 8.58 12.76 12.21
CA GLY A 40 8.41 11.49 12.90
C GLY A 40 7.58 10.48 12.12
N ASP A 41 6.45 10.91 11.55
CA ASP A 41 5.60 10.05 10.71
C ASP A 41 6.32 9.59 9.43
N VAL A 42 7.05 10.49 8.77
CA VAL A 42 7.83 10.16 7.56
C VAL A 42 8.93 9.14 7.88
N VAL A 43 9.68 9.34 8.97
CA VAL A 43 10.74 8.42 9.42
C VAL A 43 10.16 7.09 9.90
N ALA A 44 8.98 7.12 10.51
CA ALA A 44 8.29 5.92 10.99
C ALA A 44 7.60 5.14 9.86
N ALA A 45 7.32 5.78 8.72
CA ALA A 45 6.63 5.13 7.61
C ALA A 45 7.40 3.90 7.09
N PRO A 46 6.72 2.76 6.88
CA PRO A 46 7.36 1.59 6.31
C PRO A 46 7.78 1.88 4.86
N SER A 47 9.05 1.65 4.55
CA SER A 47 9.57 1.86 3.20
C SER A 47 9.03 0.79 2.25
N PRO A 48 8.43 1.14 1.11
CA PRO A 48 8.01 0.18 0.10
C PRO A 48 9.17 -0.59 -0.54
N ARG A 49 10.41 -0.08 -0.41
CA ARG A 49 11.63 -0.73 -0.92
C ARG A 49 11.92 -2.08 -0.25
N GLY A 50 11.34 -2.34 0.94
CA GLY A 50 11.44 -3.61 1.64
C GLY A 50 10.47 -4.68 1.15
N LEU A 51 9.61 -4.40 0.16
CA LEU A 51 8.66 -5.37 -0.37
C LEU A 51 9.16 -5.96 -1.68
N ARG A 52 9.32 -7.28 -1.72
CA ARG A 52 9.63 -8.03 -2.95
C ARG A 52 8.37 -8.72 -3.44
N VAL A 53 8.04 -8.51 -4.70
CA VAL A 53 6.86 -9.08 -5.35
C VAL A 53 7.32 -10.10 -6.39
N ARG A 54 6.73 -11.31 -6.35
CA ARG A 54 6.94 -12.36 -7.34
C ARG A 54 5.59 -12.87 -7.80
N ARG A 55 5.40 -12.93 -9.12
CA ARG A 55 4.19 -13.51 -9.75
C ARG A 55 4.53 -14.88 -10.32
N SER A 56 3.61 -15.82 -10.15
CA SER A 56 3.65 -17.14 -10.76
C SER A 56 2.29 -17.44 -11.39
N VAL A 57 2.29 -17.86 -12.64
CA VAL A 57 1.08 -18.23 -13.39
C VAL A 57 1.44 -19.36 -14.36
N GLU A 58 0.51 -20.23 -14.68
CA GLU A 58 0.70 -21.23 -15.72
C GLU A 58 0.89 -20.57 -17.09
N ARG A 59 1.85 -21.06 -17.86
CA ARG A 59 2.25 -20.46 -19.14
C ARG A 59 1.17 -20.54 -20.21
N SER A 60 0.31 -21.55 -20.18
CA SER A 60 -0.76 -21.72 -21.16
C SER A 60 -1.99 -22.34 -20.53
N VAL A 61 -3.15 -21.91 -20.98
CA VAL A 61 -4.45 -22.46 -20.61
C VAL A 61 -5.31 -22.50 -21.87
N ARG A 62 -6.18 -23.51 -21.96
CA ARG A 62 -7.16 -23.60 -23.08
C ARG A 62 -8.14 -22.44 -23.00
N LEU A 63 -8.59 -21.97 -24.18
CA LEU A 63 -9.63 -20.95 -24.25
C LEU A 63 -10.89 -21.42 -23.52
N GLY A 64 -11.43 -20.59 -22.64
CA GLY A 64 -12.55 -20.93 -21.76
C GLY A 64 -12.18 -21.75 -20.53
N GLY A 65 -10.94 -22.25 -20.42
CA GLY A 65 -10.40 -22.81 -19.19
C GLY A 65 -10.00 -21.73 -18.18
N SER A 66 -10.00 -22.07 -16.90
CA SER A 66 -9.56 -21.19 -15.83
C SER A 66 -8.17 -21.56 -15.34
N THR A 67 -7.38 -20.55 -14.98
CA THR A 67 -6.08 -20.71 -14.31
C THR A 67 -5.98 -19.72 -13.15
N THR A 68 -4.96 -19.89 -12.31
CA THR A 68 -4.76 -19.05 -11.14
C THR A 68 -3.39 -18.38 -11.20
N ALA A 69 -3.37 -17.06 -11.18
CA ALA A 69 -2.16 -16.29 -10.94
C ALA A 69 -1.94 -16.18 -9.43
N THR A 70 -0.76 -16.56 -8.98
CA THR A 70 -0.36 -16.43 -7.57
C THR A 70 0.67 -15.29 -7.46
N LEU A 71 0.32 -14.27 -6.68
CA LEU A 71 1.21 -13.17 -6.34
C LEU A 71 1.74 -13.39 -4.93
N THR A 72 3.05 -13.49 -4.81
CA THR A 72 3.75 -13.62 -3.52
C THR A 72 4.43 -12.31 -3.20
N VAL A 73 4.07 -11.72 -2.07
CA VAL A 73 4.71 -10.50 -1.54
C VAL A 73 5.50 -10.88 -0.31
N THR A 74 6.79 -10.58 -0.32
CA THR A 74 7.72 -10.85 0.78
C THR A 74 8.17 -9.53 1.39
N ASN A 75 8.08 -9.40 2.70
CA ASN A 75 8.61 -8.26 3.44
C ASN A 75 10.06 -8.57 3.86
N THR A 76 11.02 -7.96 3.19
CA THR A 76 12.45 -8.05 3.55
C THR A 76 12.89 -6.93 4.50
N GLY A 77 11.96 -6.02 4.84
CA GLY A 77 12.19 -4.94 5.80
C GLY A 77 12.13 -5.42 7.25
N ARG A 78 12.53 -4.54 8.16
CA ARG A 78 12.53 -4.81 9.62
C ARG A 78 11.23 -4.43 10.32
N ARG A 79 10.30 -3.79 9.62
CA ARG A 79 9.03 -3.32 10.17
C ARG A 79 7.86 -4.03 9.52
N HIS A 80 6.77 -4.13 10.25
CA HIS A 80 5.50 -4.62 9.73
C HIS A 80 5.03 -3.76 8.57
N ALA A 81 4.67 -4.39 7.44
CA ALA A 81 4.19 -3.70 6.26
C ALA A 81 2.73 -4.04 5.99
N THR A 82 1.91 -3.02 5.77
CA THR A 82 0.56 -3.18 5.25
C THR A 82 0.55 -2.66 3.82
N ALA A 83 0.25 -3.54 2.87
CA ALA A 83 0.22 -3.21 1.45
C ALA A 83 -1.17 -3.48 0.87
N ARG A 84 -1.69 -2.52 0.10
CA ARG A 84 -2.79 -2.77 -0.83
C ARG A 84 -2.19 -3.10 -2.17
N VAL A 85 -2.41 -4.31 -2.64
CA VAL A 85 -1.84 -4.81 -3.88
C VAL A 85 -2.94 -4.93 -4.91
N ARG A 86 -2.70 -4.40 -6.10
CA ARG A 86 -3.54 -4.59 -7.27
C ARG A 86 -2.75 -5.37 -8.30
N ASP A 87 -3.22 -6.56 -8.63
CA ASP A 87 -2.68 -7.39 -9.70
C ASP A 87 -3.42 -7.09 -11.00
N ALA A 88 -2.93 -6.09 -11.75
CA ALA A 88 -3.61 -5.61 -12.95
C ALA A 88 -3.41 -6.58 -14.13
N TRP A 89 -4.53 -7.02 -14.70
CA TRP A 89 -4.61 -7.86 -15.88
C TRP A 89 -5.43 -7.17 -16.96
N PRO A 90 -5.13 -7.40 -18.24
CA PRO A 90 -5.98 -6.89 -19.32
C PRO A 90 -7.39 -7.51 -19.23
N PRO A 91 -8.46 -6.79 -19.60
CA PRO A 91 -9.84 -7.27 -19.49
C PRO A 91 -10.06 -8.63 -20.17
N SER A 92 -9.33 -8.91 -21.24
CA SER A 92 -9.39 -10.18 -21.98
C SER A 92 -8.78 -11.38 -21.24
N ALA A 93 -8.08 -11.16 -20.13
CA ALA A 93 -7.63 -12.23 -19.25
C ALA A 93 -8.74 -12.72 -18.30
N GLY A 94 -9.85 -11.97 -18.17
CA GLY A 94 -10.97 -12.33 -17.31
C GLY A 94 -10.58 -12.47 -15.84
N ALA A 95 -9.79 -11.53 -15.31
CA ALA A 95 -9.32 -11.56 -13.95
C ALA A 95 -10.43 -11.24 -12.94
N SER A 96 -10.51 -12.02 -11.87
CA SER A 96 -11.38 -11.75 -10.73
C SER A 96 -10.54 -11.45 -9.49
N HIS A 97 -11.03 -10.54 -8.63
CA HIS A 97 -10.38 -10.19 -7.35
C HIS A 97 -8.96 -9.62 -7.50
N GLU A 98 -8.78 -8.64 -8.36
CA GLU A 98 -7.48 -8.00 -8.61
C GLU A 98 -6.88 -7.26 -7.41
N ARG A 99 -7.66 -6.97 -6.36
CA ARG A 99 -7.23 -6.17 -5.21
C ARG A 99 -7.19 -7.02 -3.95
N ALA A 100 -6.07 -6.91 -3.21
CA ALA A 100 -5.91 -7.55 -1.91
C ALA A 100 -5.22 -6.59 -0.92
N SER A 101 -5.65 -6.62 0.32
CA SER A 101 -4.94 -5.97 1.44
C SER A 101 -4.15 -7.03 2.18
N LEU A 102 -2.84 -6.84 2.23
CA LEU A 102 -1.90 -7.78 2.85
C LEU A 102 -1.21 -7.11 4.03
N SER A 103 -1.22 -7.80 5.16
CA SER A 103 -0.50 -7.45 6.37
C SER A 103 0.65 -8.43 6.52
N ILE A 104 1.89 -7.93 6.39
CA ILE A 104 3.08 -8.77 6.24
C ILE A 104 4.10 -8.41 7.32
N PRO A 105 4.27 -9.26 8.35
CA PRO A 105 5.33 -9.10 9.34
C PRO A 105 6.73 -9.09 8.73
N PRO A 106 7.75 -8.59 9.46
CA PRO A 106 9.13 -8.63 9.01
C PRO A 106 9.60 -10.06 8.69
N GLY A 107 10.27 -10.23 7.56
CA GLY A 107 10.77 -11.54 7.11
C GLY A 107 9.72 -12.50 6.58
N GLU A 108 8.43 -12.19 6.69
CA GLU A 108 7.36 -13.05 6.24
C GLU A 108 6.96 -12.78 4.79
N ARG A 109 6.18 -13.75 4.25
CA ARG A 109 5.58 -13.66 2.91
C ARG A 109 4.08 -13.93 3.00
N ARG A 110 3.31 -13.22 2.17
CA ARG A 110 1.89 -13.44 1.98
C ARG A 110 1.61 -13.72 0.51
N ARG A 111 0.61 -14.53 0.26
CA ARG A 111 0.20 -14.90 -1.10
C ARG A 111 -1.23 -14.46 -1.33
N THR A 112 -1.48 -13.88 -2.50
CA THR A 112 -2.83 -13.66 -3.02
C THR A 112 -3.00 -14.39 -4.33
N ARG A 113 -4.21 -14.81 -4.63
CA ARG A 113 -4.55 -15.55 -5.84
C ARG A 113 -5.59 -14.78 -6.63
N THR A 114 -5.36 -14.68 -7.94
CA THR A 114 -6.28 -14.08 -8.90
C THR A 114 -6.71 -15.16 -9.87
N ALA A 115 -7.99 -15.46 -9.94
CA ALA A 115 -8.50 -16.40 -10.93
C ALA A 115 -8.57 -15.69 -12.30
N LEU A 116 -8.13 -16.38 -13.34
CA LEU A 116 -8.08 -15.89 -14.71
C LEU A 116 -8.90 -16.84 -15.61
N THR A 117 -9.79 -16.25 -16.40
CA THR A 117 -10.58 -16.98 -17.40
C THR A 117 -10.46 -16.29 -18.76
N PRO A 118 -9.43 -16.60 -19.57
CA PRO A 118 -9.18 -15.93 -20.82
C PRO A 118 -10.34 -16.07 -21.80
N THR A 119 -10.79 -14.94 -22.35
CA THR A 119 -11.89 -14.88 -23.31
C THR A 119 -11.42 -14.84 -24.77
N ARG A 120 -10.11 -14.62 -25.01
CA ARG A 120 -9.51 -14.55 -26.34
C ARG A 120 -8.18 -15.29 -26.39
N ARG A 121 -7.82 -15.83 -27.55
CA ARG A 121 -6.51 -16.45 -27.81
C ARG A 121 -5.41 -15.38 -27.90
N GLY A 122 -4.18 -15.75 -27.61
CA GLY A 122 -2.97 -14.93 -27.71
C GLY A 122 -2.24 -14.77 -26.39
N ASP A 123 -1.00 -14.25 -26.46
CA ASP A 123 -0.17 -13.98 -25.29
C ASP A 123 -0.73 -12.78 -24.53
N ARG A 124 -0.99 -12.96 -23.23
CA ARG A 124 -1.53 -11.95 -22.31
C ARG A 124 -0.52 -11.67 -21.23
N ARG A 125 0.18 -10.57 -21.38
CA ARG A 125 1.12 -10.11 -20.35
C ARG A 125 0.35 -9.32 -19.30
N ALA A 126 0.61 -9.63 -18.05
CA ALA A 126 0.08 -8.84 -16.95
C ALA A 126 0.79 -7.48 -16.89
N ASP A 127 0.02 -6.44 -16.64
CA ASP A 127 0.54 -5.11 -16.39
C ASP A 127 1.28 -5.02 -15.05
N LEU A 128 1.67 -3.82 -14.66
CA LEU A 128 2.37 -3.54 -13.42
C LEU A 128 1.54 -3.95 -12.20
N VAL A 129 2.21 -4.44 -11.18
CA VAL A 129 1.63 -4.58 -9.83
C VAL A 129 1.78 -3.23 -9.12
N THR A 130 0.67 -2.63 -8.77
CA THR A 130 0.61 -1.38 -8.01
C THR A 130 0.00 -1.59 -6.62
#